data_b9ed6084bf78b65d8a224cad947e22d8
#
_entry.id   b9ed6084bf78b65d8a224cad947e22d8
#
_cell.length_a   1.000
_cell.length_b   1.000
_cell.length_c   1.000
_cell.angle_alpha   90.00
_cell.angle_beta   90.00
_cell.angle_gamma   90.00
#
_symmetry.space_group_name_H-M   'P 1'
#
loop_
_entity.id
_entity.type
_entity.pdbx_description
1 polymer ?
#
loop_
_entity_poly.entity_id
_entity_poly.type
_entity_poly.pdbx_seq_one_letter_code
_entity_poly.pdbx_strand_id
1 'polypeptide(L)'
;MAGQPYKLALRLTPRSGRDAVLGIKSIEGLDEVQACVTAPPDNGKANKALCKLIASELGIAKSKVEVVQGQTSRHKRLAIDAPESLITAWLFGLPSL
;
A
#
# COMPACT_ATOMS: atom_id res chain seq x y z
N MET A 1 -10.45 -1.97 -23.22
CA MET A 1 -9.03 -2.26 -23.05
C MET A 1 -8.65 -2.17 -21.60
N ALA A 2 -7.98 -3.17 -21.11
CA ALA A 2 -7.53 -3.15 -19.71
C ALA A 2 -6.48 -2.05 -19.55
N GLY A 3 -6.73 -1.15 -18.62
CA GLY A 3 -5.73 -0.16 -18.26
C GLY A 3 -4.56 -0.81 -17.54
N GLN A 4 -3.47 -0.06 -17.41
CA GLN A 4 -2.36 -0.52 -16.60
C GLN A 4 -2.74 -0.45 -15.12
N PRO A 5 -2.18 -1.32 -14.27
CA PRO A 5 -2.40 -1.23 -12.83
C PRO A 5 -1.96 0.13 -12.29
N TYR A 6 -2.65 0.60 -11.30
CA TYR A 6 -2.27 1.83 -10.60
C TYR A 6 -1.00 1.57 -9.79
N LYS A 7 -0.01 2.44 -9.91
CA LYS A 7 1.23 2.33 -9.15
C LYS A 7 1.16 3.26 -7.94
N LEU A 8 1.24 2.68 -6.77
CA LEU A 8 1.13 3.41 -5.50
C LEU A 8 2.45 3.37 -4.77
N ALA A 9 2.98 4.55 -4.42
CA ALA A 9 4.16 4.66 -3.56
C ALA A 9 3.73 4.53 -2.10
N LEU A 10 4.41 3.67 -1.34
CA LEU A 10 4.03 3.35 0.01
C LEU A 10 5.26 3.05 0.87
N ARG A 11 5.24 3.52 2.11
CA ARG A 11 6.24 3.17 3.10
C ARG A 11 5.63 2.22 4.11
N LEU A 12 6.29 1.07 4.32
CA LEU A 12 5.80 0.04 5.22
C LEU A 12 6.67 -0.04 6.47
N THR A 13 6.02 -0.01 7.64
CA THR A 13 6.68 -0.25 8.92
C THR A 13 6.24 -1.62 9.42
N PRO A 14 7.15 -2.62 9.43
CA PRO A 14 6.83 -3.95 9.96
C PRO A 14 6.92 -3.98 11.48
N ARG A 15 6.53 -5.11 12.07
CA ARG A 15 6.62 -5.35 13.53
C ARG A 15 5.90 -4.29 14.37
N SER A 16 4.81 -3.77 13.84
CA SER A 16 4.00 -2.78 14.54
C SER A 16 2.96 -3.45 15.43
N GLY A 17 2.29 -2.65 16.24
CA GLY A 17 1.26 -3.16 17.14
C GLY A 17 -0.04 -3.53 16.45
N ARG A 18 -0.24 -3.11 15.19
CA ARG A 18 -1.46 -3.40 14.43
C ARG A 18 -1.20 -3.24 12.94
N ASP A 19 -2.10 -3.78 12.14
CA ASP A 19 -2.12 -3.56 10.69
C ASP A 19 -3.02 -2.36 10.41
N ALA A 20 -2.46 -1.28 9.83
CA ALA A 20 -3.22 -0.07 9.57
C ALA A 20 -2.59 0.78 8.48
N VAL A 21 -3.45 1.50 7.75
CA VAL A 21 -3.01 2.59 6.88
C VAL A 21 -3.12 3.86 7.71
N LEU A 22 -2.00 4.57 7.88
CA LEU A 22 -1.92 5.70 8.79
C LEU A 22 -2.29 7.02 8.12
N GLY A 23 -1.96 7.16 6.84
CA GLY A 23 -2.21 8.39 6.11
C GLY A 23 -1.21 8.59 4.98
N ILE A 24 -1.11 9.81 4.49
CA ILE A 24 -0.21 10.18 3.40
C ILE A 24 0.79 11.21 3.91
N LYS A 25 2.06 10.96 3.63
CA LYS A 25 3.14 11.90 3.93
C LYS A 25 3.70 12.42 2.62
N SER A 26 3.79 13.75 2.50
CA SER A 26 4.34 14.40 1.32
C SER A 26 5.74 14.88 1.63
N ILE A 27 6.73 14.39 0.88
CA ILE A 27 8.13 14.78 1.06
C ILE A 27 8.63 15.25 -0.30
N GLU A 28 9.04 16.51 -0.38
CA GLU A 28 9.57 17.12 -1.60
C GLU A 28 8.63 16.94 -2.80
N GLY A 29 7.32 17.10 -2.55
CA GLY A 29 6.31 16.99 -3.60
C GLY A 29 5.92 15.57 -3.97
N LEU A 30 6.48 14.56 -3.32
CA LEU A 30 6.15 13.16 -3.56
C LEU A 30 5.28 12.64 -2.43
N ASP A 31 4.10 12.14 -2.79
CA ASP A 31 3.17 11.58 -1.84
C ASP A 31 3.45 10.09 -1.64
N GLU A 32 3.50 9.69 -0.37
CA GLU A 32 3.77 8.30 0.00
C GLU A 32 2.78 7.89 1.09
N VAL A 33 2.04 6.81 0.83
CA VAL A 33 1.12 6.25 1.83
C VAL A 33 1.95 5.61 2.94
N GLN A 34 1.58 5.90 4.19
CA GLN A 34 2.24 5.32 5.36
C GLN A 34 1.36 4.20 5.90
N ALA A 35 1.90 2.99 5.96
CA ALA A 35 1.19 1.82 6.45
C ALA A 35 2.08 1.05 7.42
N CYS A 36 1.45 0.31 8.33
CA CYS A 36 2.16 -0.58 9.25
C CYS A 36 1.47 -1.93 9.31
N VAL A 37 2.27 -2.96 9.59
CA VAL A 37 1.77 -4.33 9.77
C VAL A 37 2.46 -4.96 10.96
N THR A 38 1.79 -5.93 11.59
CA THR A 38 2.36 -6.66 12.71
C THR A 38 3.41 -7.67 12.26
N ALA A 39 3.27 -8.17 11.03
CA ALA A 39 4.15 -9.21 10.49
C ALA A 39 5.59 -8.73 10.40
N PRO A 40 6.57 -9.65 10.60
CA PRO A 40 7.98 -9.32 10.40
C PRO A 40 8.29 -9.25 8.91
N PRO A 41 9.42 -8.60 8.52
CA PRO A 41 9.78 -8.50 7.10
C PRO A 41 10.26 -9.81 6.50
N ASP A 42 10.52 -10.81 7.32
CA ASP A 42 11.15 -12.06 6.89
C ASP A 42 10.25 -12.87 5.96
N ASN A 43 10.85 -13.49 4.93
CA ASN A 43 10.18 -14.41 4.00
C ASN A 43 8.93 -13.78 3.33
N GLY A 44 8.93 -12.49 3.13
CA GLY A 44 7.83 -11.81 2.47
C GLY A 44 6.55 -11.70 3.31
N LYS A 45 6.61 -12.01 4.59
CA LYS A 45 5.42 -11.97 5.46
C LYS A 45 4.82 -10.57 5.54
N ALA A 46 5.66 -9.54 5.70
CA ALA A 46 5.18 -8.17 5.76
C ALA A 46 4.56 -7.73 4.43
N ASN A 47 5.15 -8.14 3.30
CA ASN A 47 4.61 -7.81 1.99
C ASN A 47 3.23 -8.46 1.77
N LYS A 48 3.06 -9.71 2.20
CA LYS A 48 1.77 -10.38 2.11
C LYS A 48 0.72 -9.70 2.99
N ALA A 49 1.11 -9.34 4.21
CA ALA A 49 0.22 -8.63 5.12
C ALA A 49 -0.17 -7.27 4.54
N LEU A 50 0.77 -6.58 3.92
CA LEU A 50 0.53 -5.29 3.27
C LEU A 50 -0.48 -5.42 2.14
N CYS A 51 -0.30 -6.39 1.26
CA CYS A 51 -1.24 -6.59 0.15
C CYS A 51 -2.64 -6.90 0.65
N LYS A 52 -2.75 -7.70 1.71
CA LYS A 52 -4.03 -8.01 2.33
C LYS A 52 -4.66 -6.75 2.93
N LEU A 53 -3.87 -5.93 3.60
CA LEU A 53 -4.35 -4.69 4.21
C LEU A 53 -4.90 -3.73 3.14
N ILE A 54 -4.14 -3.49 2.08
CA ILE A 54 -4.56 -2.55 1.02
C ILE A 54 -5.79 -3.09 0.28
N ALA A 55 -5.83 -4.39 -0.01
CA ALA A 55 -7.00 -4.99 -0.66
C ALA A 55 -8.25 -4.82 0.21
N SER A 56 -8.12 -5.03 1.52
CA SER A 56 -9.21 -4.84 2.48
C SER A 56 -9.68 -3.39 2.51
N GLU A 57 -8.74 -2.44 2.51
CA GLU A 57 -9.06 -1.01 2.50
C GLU A 57 -9.85 -0.61 1.26
N LEU A 58 -9.51 -1.20 0.12
CA LEU A 58 -10.14 -0.87 -1.15
C LEU A 58 -11.36 -1.73 -1.45
N GLY A 59 -11.60 -2.79 -0.67
CA GLY A 59 -12.70 -3.69 -0.91
C GLY A 59 -12.53 -4.57 -2.14
N ILE A 60 -11.29 -4.93 -2.47
CA ILE A 60 -10.95 -5.75 -3.63
C ILE A 60 -10.25 -7.04 -3.20
N ALA A 61 -10.11 -7.97 -4.13
CA ALA A 61 -9.41 -9.23 -3.84
C ALA A 61 -7.92 -8.99 -3.62
N LYS A 62 -7.31 -9.74 -2.72
CA LYS A 62 -5.88 -9.64 -2.42
C LYS A 62 -5.02 -9.85 -3.65
N SER A 63 -5.44 -10.73 -4.56
CA SER A 63 -4.71 -11.02 -5.80
C SER A 63 -4.59 -9.80 -6.73
N LYS A 64 -5.37 -8.75 -6.48
CA LYS A 64 -5.33 -7.51 -7.26
C LYS A 64 -4.24 -6.54 -6.77
N VAL A 65 -3.54 -6.86 -5.68
CA VAL A 65 -2.51 -6.01 -5.11
C VAL A 65 -1.18 -6.77 -5.10
N GLU A 66 -0.14 -6.14 -5.65
CA GLU A 66 1.18 -6.78 -5.77
C GLU A 66 2.28 -5.77 -5.45
N VAL A 67 3.31 -6.21 -4.72
CA VAL A 67 4.51 -5.40 -4.52
C VAL A 67 5.41 -5.60 -5.74
N VAL A 68 5.59 -4.55 -6.53
CA VAL A 68 6.36 -4.63 -7.78
C VAL A 68 7.74 -4.03 -7.67
N GLN A 69 8.02 -3.29 -6.61
CA GLN A 69 9.31 -2.66 -6.39
C GLN A 69 9.54 -2.49 -4.88
N GLY A 70 10.78 -2.65 -4.45
CA GLY A 70 11.14 -2.47 -3.04
C GLY A 70 10.76 -3.65 -2.16
N GLN A 71 10.88 -4.89 -2.65
CA GLN A 71 10.48 -6.07 -1.90
C GLN A 71 11.19 -6.19 -0.55
N THR A 72 12.44 -5.76 -0.48
CA THR A 72 13.22 -5.80 0.77
C THR A 72 13.42 -4.41 1.38
N SER A 73 12.78 -3.40 0.85
CA SER A 73 12.86 -2.03 1.33
C SER A 73 11.60 -1.65 2.09
N ARG A 74 11.69 -0.66 2.95
CA ARG A 74 10.48 -0.07 3.56
C ARG A 74 9.72 0.80 2.57
N HIS A 75 10.41 1.36 1.59
CA HIS A 75 9.79 2.14 0.52
C HIS A 75 9.45 1.18 -0.62
N LYS A 76 8.15 1.05 -0.89
CA LYS A 76 7.64 0.07 -1.84
C LYS A 76 6.78 0.73 -2.89
N ARG A 77 6.65 0.05 -4.01
CA ARG A 77 5.67 0.43 -5.03
C ARG A 77 4.74 -0.74 -5.24
N LEU A 78 3.45 -0.46 -5.16
CA LEU A 78 2.42 -1.46 -5.34
C LEU A 78 1.77 -1.27 -6.71
N ALA A 79 1.46 -2.39 -7.37
CA ALA A 79 0.58 -2.38 -8.53
C ALA A 79 -0.80 -2.83 -8.06
N ILE A 80 -1.81 -2.03 -8.33
CA ILE A 80 -3.17 -2.29 -7.87
C ILE A 80 -4.07 -2.38 -9.09
N ASP A 81 -4.63 -3.54 -9.32
CA ASP A 81 -5.54 -3.78 -10.45
C ASP A 81 -6.96 -3.43 -10.01
N ALA A 82 -7.28 -2.14 -10.06
CA ALA A 82 -8.58 -1.60 -9.69
C ALA A 82 -8.78 -0.28 -10.43
N PRO A 83 -10.02 0.21 -10.55
CA PRO A 83 -10.27 1.49 -11.20
C PRO A 83 -9.53 2.62 -10.49
N GLU A 84 -8.90 3.50 -11.25
CA GLU A 84 -8.17 4.64 -10.71
C GLU A 84 -9.08 5.50 -9.81
N SER A 85 -10.33 5.67 -10.19
CA SER A 85 -11.29 6.46 -9.42
C SER A 85 -11.50 5.90 -8.02
N LEU A 86 -11.49 4.57 -7.87
CA LEU A 86 -11.61 3.94 -6.55
C LEU A 86 -10.40 4.25 -5.69
N ILE A 87 -9.21 4.14 -6.28
CA ILE A 87 -7.96 4.35 -5.56
C ILE A 87 -7.79 5.82 -5.19
N THR A 88 -8.06 6.73 -6.12
CA THR A 88 -7.92 8.17 -5.85
C THR A 88 -8.93 8.66 -4.82
N ALA A 89 -10.15 8.12 -4.84
CA ALA A 89 -11.15 8.45 -3.83
C ALA A 89 -10.69 7.99 -2.43
N TRP A 90 -10.11 6.80 -2.35
CA TRP A 90 -9.57 6.27 -1.09
C TRP A 90 -8.42 7.14 -0.59
N LEU A 91 -7.48 7.51 -1.48
CA LEU A 91 -6.36 8.36 -1.13
C LEU A 91 -6.83 9.72 -0.62
N PHE A 92 -7.84 10.29 -1.27
CA PHE A 92 -8.37 11.60 -0.89
C PHE A 92 -8.94 11.61 0.53
N GLY A 93 -9.44 10.47 0.99
CA GLY A 93 -9.98 10.33 2.34
C GLY A 93 -8.96 10.07 3.42
N LEU A 94 -7.68 9.83 3.08
CA LEU A 94 -6.64 9.54 4.06
C LEU A 94 -6.14 10.82 4.71
N PRO A 95 -5.80 10.78 6.03
CA PRO A 95 -5.25 11.97 6.69
C PRO A 95 -3.87 12.31 6.15
N SER A 96 -3.54 13.59 6.19
CA SER A 96 -2.20 14.08 5.89
C SER A 96 -1.35 13.98 7.15
N LEU A 97 -0.16 13.45 7.00
CA LEU A 97 0.76 13.24 8.13
C LEU A 97 1.90 14.26 8.12
#